data_501404d6eb2988a697052e55f6caf2cf
#
_entry.id   501404d6eb2988a697052e55f6caf2cf
#
_cell.length_a   1.000
_cell.length_b   1.000
_cell.length_c   1.000
_cell.angle_alpha   90.00
_cell.angle_beta   90.00
_cell.angle_gamma   90.00
#
_symmetry.space_group_name_H-M   'P 1'
#
loop_
_entity.id
_entity.type
_entity.pdbx_description
1 polymer ?
#
loop_
_entity_poly.entity_id
_entity_poly.type
_entity_poly.pdbx_seq_one_letter_code
_entity_poly.pdbx_strand_id
1 'polypeptide(L)'
;RIIAIDTNPAKEAWAKEFGATEFVNPKDVPPVEGGDAMVQHLVAITDGGLDYTFDCTGNIHVMRTALEACHKGWGVSTIIGVAKSGEEISTRPFQLVTGRKWQGSAFGGVKGRTQLPGIVNRYLQGDFKVDEYVTHREPLSRINEGLEHMHEGQCIRCVIDLA
;
A
#
# COMPACT_ATOMS: atom_id res chain seq x y z
N ARG A 1 -13.90 4.94 -5.85
CA ARG A 1 -13.89 4.01 -4.72
C ARG A 1 -12.46 3.63 -4.37
N ILE A 2 -12.06 3.82 -3.12
CA ILE A 2 -10.71 3.54 -2.60
C ILE A 2 -10.85 2.67 -1.36
N ILE A 3 -10.35 1.43 -1.41
CA ILE A 3 -10.39 0.48 -0.31
C ILE A 3 -8.99 0.42 0.31
N ALA A 4 -8.86 0.91 1.55
CA ALA A 4 -7.64 0.75 2.32
C ALA A 4 -7.66 -0.60 3.06
N ILE A 5 -6.52 -1.29 3.09
CA ILE A 5 -6.38 -2.61 3.71
C ILE A 5 -5.21 -2.57 4.67
N ASP A 6 -5.48 -2.80 5.96
CA ASP A 6 -4.42 -2.90 6.98
C ASP A 6 -4.87 -3.83 8.11
N THR A 7 -3.91 -4.53 8.72
CA THR A 7 -4.16 -5.40 9.87
C THR A 7 -4.26 -4.64 11.20
N ASN A 8 -3.89 -3.36 11.21
CA ASN A 8 -3.99 -2.48 12.37
C ASN A 8 -5.23 -1.59 12.24
N PRO A 9 -6.29 -1.84 13.03
CA PRO A 9 -7.53 -1.07 12.95
C PRO A 9 -7.35 0.41 13.32
N ALA A 10 -6.32 0.76 14.08
CA ALA A 10 -6.04 2.16 14.42
C ALA A 10 -5.69 3.02 13.18
N LYS A 11 -5.31 2.40 12.06
CA LYS A 11 -5.01 3.10 10.80
C LYS A 11 -6.26 3.45 9.99
N GLU A 12 -7.44 2.97 10.35
CA GLU A 12 -8.68 3.26 9.62
C GLU A 12 -8.97 4.76 9.54
N ALA A 13 -8.84 5.47 10.66
CA ALA A 13 -9.08 6.91 10.71
C ALA A 13 -8.14 7.68 9.77
N TRP A 14 -6.85 7.34 9.79
CA TRP A 14 -5.86 7.93 8.88
C TRP A 14 -6.16 7.60 7.42
N ALA A 15 -6.47 6.34 7.12
CA ALA A 15 -6.82 5.96 5.74
C ALA A 15 -7.99 6.79 5.21
N LYS A 16 -9.02 6.99 5.99
CA LYS A 16 -10.18 7.84 5.64
C LYS A 16 -9.80 9.31 5.47
N GLU A 17 -8.94 9.84 6.33
CA GLU A 17 -8.42 11.21 6.22
C GLU A 17 -7.66 11.43 4.91
N PHE A 18 -6.93 10.42 4.44
CA PHE A 18 -6.21 10.43 3.17
C PHE A 18 -7.07 10.04 1.96
N GLY A 19 -8.38 9.88 2.14
CA GLY A 19 -9.33 9.71 1.04
C GLY A 19 -9.81 8.29 0.79
N ALA A 20 -9.51 7.33 1.65
CA ALA A 20 -10.10 6.00 1.55
C ALA A 20 -11.61 6.08 1.79
N THR A 21 -12.38 5.45 0.91
CA THR A 21 -13.83 5.36 1.05
C THR A 21 -14.25 4.20 1.94
N GLU A 22 -13.41 3.18 2.03
CA GLU A 22 -13.64 1.96 2.78
C GLU A 22 -12.35 1.48 3.44
N PHE A 23 -12.50 0.72 4.52
CA PHE A 23 -11.39 0.07 5.20
C PHE A 23 -11.71 -1.41 5.41
N VAL A 24 -10.76 -2.28 5.14
CA VAL A 24 -10.88 -3.72 5.35
C VAL A 24 -9.71 -4.21 6.19
N ASN A 25 -10.02 -4.84 7.33
CA ASN A 25 -9.02 -5.57 8.09
C ASN A 25 -9.01 -7.04 7.64
N PRO A 26 -7.89 -7.55 7.12
CA PRO A 26 -7.81 -8.95 6.67
C PRO A 26 -8.14 -9.98 7.76
N LYS A 27 -7.96 -9.63 9.03
CA LYS A 27 -8.26 -10.52 10.17
C LYS A 27 -9.77 -10.73 10.37
N ASP A 28 -10.59 -9.81 9.85
CA ASP A 28 -12.05 -9.88 9.95
C ASP A 28 -12.68 -10.61 8.76
N VAL A 29 -11.88 -10.94 7.73
CA VAL A 29 -12.35 -11.69 6.55
C VAL A 29 -12.42 -13.17 6.90
N PRO A 30 -13.61 -13.81 6.82
CA PRO A 30 -13.75 -15.23 7.12
C PRO A 30 -12.89 -16.11 6.20
N PRO A 31 -12.29 -17.17 6.73
CA PRO A 31 -11.57 -18.14 5.90
C PRO A 31 -12.50 -18.81 4.90
N VAL A 32 -11.98 -19.16 3.73
CA VAL A 32 -12.72 -19.83 2.66
C VAL A 32 -12.06 -21.14 2.27
N GLU A 33 -12.85 -22.10 1.79
CA GLU A 33 -12.30 -23.31 1.19
C GLU A 33 -11.71 -23.00 -0.19
N GLY A 34 -10.48 -23.46 -0.43
CA GLY A 34 -9.89 -23.49 -1.77
C GLY A 34 -9.48 -22.13 -2.32
N GLY A 35 -8.68 -21.37 -1.59
CA GLY A 35 -8.09 -20.14 -2.12
C GLY A 35 -7.71 -19.10 -1.07
N ASP A 36 -7.38 -17.92 -1.53
CA ASP A 36 -7.11 -16.76 -0.67
C ASP A 36 -8.44 -16.07 -0.34
N ALA A 37 -8.79 -16.04 0.95
CA ALA A 37 -10.02 -15.43 1.46
C ALA A 37 -10.11 -13.96 1.11
N MET A 38 -8.98 -13.24 1.19
CA MET A 38 -8.93 -11.82 0.89
C MET A 38 -9.17 -11.55 -0.60
N VAL A 39 -8.63 -12.38 -1.50
CA VAL A 39 -8.92 -12.30 -2.93
C VAL A 39 -10.41 -12.48 -3.19
N GLN A 40 -11.01 -13.53 -2.62
CA GLN A 40 -12.44 -13.80 -2.83
C GLN A 40 -13.33 -12.67 -2.28
N HIS A 41 -12.99 -12.16 -1.10
CA HIS A 41 -13.70 -11.03 -0.49
C HIS A 41 -13.64 -9.78 -1.37
N LEU A 42 -12.44 -9.38 -1.81
CA LEU A 42 -12.25 -8.19 -2.64
C LEU A 42 -12.96 -8.32 -3.99
N VAL A 43 -12.86 -9.46 -4.64
CA VAL A 43 -13.55 -9.72 -5.90
C VAL A 43 -15.07 -9.64 -5.74
N ALA A 44 -15.60 -10.15 -4.62
CA ALA A 44 -17.04 -10.14 -4.36
C ALA A 44 -17.59 -8.71 -4.13
N ILE A 45 -16.85 -7.87 -3.38
CA ILE A 45 -17.31 -6.51 -3.07
C ILE A 45 -17.03 -5.49 -4.18
N THR A 46 -16.30 -5.90 -5.23
CA THR A 46 -15.89 -5.01 -6.35
C THR A 46 -16.41 -5.47 -7.72
N ASP A 47 -17.42 -6.31 -7.73
CA ASP A 47 -18.06 -6.80 -8.95
C ASP A 47 -17.06 -7.39 -9.97
N GLY A 48 -16.22 -8.32 -9.49
CA GLY A 48 -15.29 -9.05 -10.33
C GLY A 48 -13.82 -8.68 -10.20
N GLY A 49 -13.48 -7.69 -9.38
CA GLY A 49 -12.11 -7.33 -9.06
C GLY A 49 -11.82 -5.83 -9.13
N LEU A 50 -10.64 -5.47 -8.66
CA LEU A 50 -10.17 -4.09 -8.58
C LEU A 50 -9.51 -3.64 -9.88
N ASP A 51 -9.73 -2.39 -10.31
CA ASP A 51 -9.05 -1.82 -11.48
C ASP A 51 -7.56 -1.62 -11.19
N TYR A 52 -7.23 -1.14 -9.97
CA TYR A 52 -5.87 -0.88 -9.53
C TYR A 52 -5.65 -1.43 -8.13
N THR A 53 -4.50 -2.05 -7.89
CA THR A 53 -4.04 -2.41 -6.55
C THR A 53 -2.61 -1.94 -6.33
N PHE A 54 -2.29 -1.59 -5.08
CA PHE A 54 -0.98 -1.11 -4.68
C PHE A 54 -0.52 -1.90 -3.46
N ASP A 55 0.57 -2.67 -3.59
CA ASP A 55 1.23 -3.22 -2.42
C ASP A 55 2.21 -2.20 -1.85
N CYS A 56 2.01 -1.83 -0.58
CA CYS A 56 2.88 -0.94 0.18
C CYS A 56 3.54 -1.66 1.36
N THR A 57 3.38 -2.99 1.47
CA THR A 57 3.80 -3.77 2.63
C THR A 57 5.17 -4.41 2.49
N GLY A 58 5.57 -4.73 1.26
CA GLY A 58 6.75 -5.55 1.00
C GLY A 58 6.55 -7.05 1.29
N ASN A 59 5.34 -7.49 1.56
CA ASN A 59 5.03 -8.89 1.82
C ASN A 59 4.67 -9.61 0.51
N ILE A 60 5.41 -10.65 0.15
CA ILE A 60 5.24 -11.39 -1.11
C ILE A 60 3.85 -12.03 -1.24
N HIS A 61 3.22 -12.43 -0.13
CA HIS A 61 1.86 -12.97 -0.14
C HIS A 61 0.84 -11.86 -0.43
N VAL A 62 1.01 -10.67 0.17
CA VAL A 62 0.16 -9.50 -0.11
C VAL A 62 0.31 -9.05 -1.56
N MET A 63 1.52 -9.05 -2.11
CA MET A 63 1.77 -8.77 -3.53
C MET A 63 0.98 -9.69 -4.44
N ARG A 64 0.97 -10.99 -4.13
CA ARG A 64 0.19 -11.99 -4.88
C ARG A 64 -1.32 -11.77 -4.72
N THR A 65 -1.80 -11.57 -3.49
CA THR A 65 -3.21 -11.27 -3.20
C THR A 65 -3.66 -10.03 -3.97
N ALA A 66 -2.85 -8.98 -3.98
CA ALA A 66 -3.12 -7.74 -4.72
C ALA A 66 -3.28 -7.99 -6.23
N LEU A 67 -2.41 -8.78 -6.85
CA LEU A 67 -2.55 -9.17 -8.26
C LEU A 67 -3.82 -9.99 -8.50
N GLU A 68 -4.04 -11.02 -7.68
CA GLU A 68 -5.15 -11.96 -7.90
C GLU A 68 -6.52 -11.34 -7.64
N ALA A 69 -6.58 -10.26 -6.82
CA ALA A 69 -7.78 -9.46 -6.58
C ALA A 69 -8.08 -8.42 -7.69
N CYS A 70 -7.14 -8.18 -8.61
CA CYS A 70 -7.40 -7.32 -9.76
C CYS A 70 -8.44 -7.91 -10.70
N HIS A 71 -9.20 -7.03 -11.37
CA HIS A 71 -10.16 -7.43 -12.39
C HIS A 71 -9.46 -8.12 -13.57
N LYS A 72 -10.07 -9.20 -14.07
CA LYS A 72 -9.63 -9.85 -15.32
C LYS A 72 -9.81 -8.90 -16.48
N GLY A 73 -8.88 -8.93 -17.42
CA GLY A 73 -8.92 -8.12 -18.64
C GLY A 73 -8.11 -6.85 -18.59
N TRP A 74 -8.15 -6.08 -17.47
CA TRP A 74 -7.48 -4.77 -17.42
C TRP A 74 -6.84 -4.42 -16.08
N GLY A 75 -7.12 -5.14 -14.99
CA GLY A 75 -6.64 -4.79 -13.65
C GLY A 75 -5.12 -4.69 -13.57
N VAL A 76 -4.61 -3.69 -12.87
CA VAL A 76 -3.19 -3.39 -12.72
C VAL A 76 -2.79 -3.45 -11.26
N SER A 77 -1.86 -4.34 -10.93
CA SER A 77 -1.25 -4.44 -9.61
C SER A 77 0.14 -3.82 -9.61
N THR A 78 0.37 -2.86 -8.75
CA THR A 78 1.64 -2.15 -8.63
C THR A 78 2.32 -2.49 -7.31
N ILE A 79 3.55 -3.00 -7.38
CA ILE A 79 4.40 -3.26 -6.23
C ILE A 79 5.19 -2.00 -5.89
N ILE A 80 5.01 -1.49 -4.66
CA ILE A 80 5.73 -0.36 -4.09
C ILE A 80 6.57 -0.82 -2.90
N GLY A 81 6.03 -1.74 -2.09
CA GLY A 81 6.70 -2.29 -0.93
C GLY A 81 7.96 -3.06 -1.30
N VAL A 82 8.97 -3.00 -0.44
CA VAL A 82 10.25 -3.68 -0.65
C VAL A 82 10.26 -4.99 0.14
N ALA A 83 10.32 -6.10 -0.56
CA ALA A 83 10.47 -7.43 0.04
C ALA A 83 11.86 -7.64 0.62
N LYS A 84 12.01 -8.63 1.48
CA LYS A 84 13.33 -9.01 2.01
C LYS A 84 14.23 -9.53 0.89
N SER A 85 15.54 -9.34 1.06
CA SER A 85 16.51 -9.84 0.08
C SER A 85 16.37 -11.35 -0.09
N GLY A 86 16.31 -11.81 -1.34
CA GLY A 86 16.19 -13.22 -1.71
C GLY A 86 14.75 -13.75 -1.74
N GLU A 87 13.75 -12.96 -1.36
CA GLU A 87 12.35 -13.36 -1.54
C GLU A 87 11.93 -13.22 -3.00
N GLU A 88 11.11 -14.15 -3.46
CA GLU A 88 10.57 -14.21 -4.81
C GLU A 88 9.05 -14.14 -4.78
N ILE A 89 8.47 -13.43 -5.74
CA ILE A 89 7.02 -13.42 -5.95
C ILE A 89 6.64 -14.52 -6.92
N SER A 90 5.48 -15.15 -6.70
CA SER A 90 4.95 -16.20 -7.58
C SER A 90 3.46 -16.09 -7.77
N THR A 91 2.99 -16.40 -8.97
CA THR A 91 1.57 -16.53 -9.27
C THR A 91 1.36 -17.59 -10.36
N ARG A 92 0.11 -18.02 -10.53
CA ARG A 92 -0.23 -18.91 -11.65
C ARG A 92 -0.18 -18.11 -12.96
N PRO A 93 0.43 -18.63 -14.04
CA PRO A 93 0.49 -17.92 -15.33
C PRO A 93 -0.88 -17.48 -15.85
N PHE A 94 -1.93 -18.24 -15.54
CA PHE A 94 -3.29 -17.90 -15.93
C PHE A 94 -3.79 -16.55 -15.38
N GLN A 95 -3.26 -16.09 -14.25
CA GLN A 95 -3.59 -14.77 -13.72
C GLN A 95 -3.16 -13.64 -14.66
N LEU A 96 -2.04 -13.82 -15.35
CA LEU A 96 -1.52 -12.84 -16.31
C LEU A 96 -2.13 -13.04 -17.71
N VAL A 97 -2.32 -14.30 -18.16
CA VAL A 97 -2.98 -14.61 -19.45
C VAL A 97 -4.39 -14.02 -19.51
N THR A 98 -5.08 -13.93 -18.38
CA THR A 98 -6.41 -13.32 -18.29
C THR A 98 -6.41 -11.79 -18.32
N GLY A 99 -5.27 -11.14 -18.62
CA GLY A 99 -5.19 -9.71 -18.90
C GLY A 99 -4.79 -8.82 -17.73
N ARG A 100 -4.56 -9.39 -16.54
CA ARG A 100 -4.00 -8.62 -15.41
C ARG A 100 -2.57 -8.19 -15.70
N LYS A 101 -2.18 -7.06 -15.16
CA LYS A 101 -0.81 -6.54 -15.24
C LYS A 101 -0.18 -6.53 -13.86
N TRP A 102 1.06 -7.00 -13.77
CA TRP A 102 1.89 -6.87 -12.57
C TRP A 102 3.10 -6.02 -12.89
N GLN A 103 3.28 -4.93 -12.16
CA GLN A 103 4.34 -3.96 -12.42
C GLN A 103 4.99 -3.45 -11.15
N GLY A 104 6.23 -3.00 -11.25
CA GLY A 104 6.93 -2.30 -10.18
C GLY A 104 6.75 -0.78 -10.26
N SER A 105 7.26 -0.09 -9.23
CA SER A 105 7.25 1.36 -9.13
C SER A 105 8.58 1.86 -8.55
N ALA A 106 9.53 2.14 -9.41
CA ALA A 106 10.78 2.76 -9.00
C ALA A 106 10.58 4.27 -8.85
N PHE A 107 10.72 4.80 -7.63
CA PHE A 107 10.51 6.22 -7.33
C PHE A 107 9.16 6.76 -7.85
N GLY A 108 8.10 5.95 -7.74
CA GLY A 108 6.78 6.30 -8.27
C GLY A 108 6.70 6.40 -9.79
N GLY A 109 7.67 5.90 -10.54
CA GLY A 109 7.78 6.08 -11.98
C GLY A 109 8.14 7.52 -12.39
N VAL A 110 8.54 8.35 -11.43
CA VAL A 110 8.80 9.79 -11.64
C VAL A 110 10.19 10.01 -12.27
N LYS A 111 10.24 10.84 -13.29
CA LYS A 111 11.48 11.39 -13.82
C LYS A 111 11.96 12.52 -12.89
N GLY A 112 12.82 12.20 -11.90
CA GLY A 112 13.15 13.07 -10.78
C GLY A 112 13.50 14.49 -11.15
N ARG A 113 14.40 14.71 -12.13
CA ARG A 113 14.85 16.07 -12.50
C ARG A 113 13.76 16.92 -13.15
N THR A 114 12.84 16.33 -13.91
CA THR A 114 11.85 17.06 -14.70
C THR A 114 10.48 17.11 -14.05
N GLN A 115 10.09 16.08 -13.30
CA GLN A 115 8.74 15.95 -12.75
C GLN A 115 8.65 16.28 -11.27
N LEU A 116 9.72 16.03 -10.47
CA LEU A 116 9.70 16.31 -9.03
C LEU A 116 9.38 17.78 -8.70
N PRO A 117 9.94 18.80 -9.38
CA PRO A 117 9.58 20.19 -9.13
C PRO A 117 8.08 20.46 -9.30
N GLY A 118 7.44 19.83 -10.29
CA GLY A 118 5.99 19.94 -10.49
C GLY A 118 5.18 19.30 -9.34
N ILE A 119 5.64 18.19 -8.79
CA ILE A 119 5.02 17.54 -7.62
C ILE A 119 5.14 18.44 -6.39
N VAL A 120 6.32 19.03 -6.16
CA VAL A 120 6.54 20.00 -5.05
C VAL A 120 5.61 21.21 -5.20
N ASN A 121 5.46 21.76 -6.40
CA ASN A 121 4.55 22.89 -6.63
C ASN A 121 3.10 22.52 -6.31
N ARG A 122 2.65 21.33 -6.67
CA ARG A 122 1.30 20.84 -6.33
C ARG A 122 1.10 20.68 -4.82
N TYR A 123 2.11 20.17 -4.10
CA TYR A 123 2.08 20.13 -2.65
C TYR A 123 1.96 21.55 -2.05
N LEU A 124 2.76 22.51 -2.52
CA LEU A 124 2.70 23.90 -2.05
C LEU A 124 1.37 24.59 -2.37
N GLN A 125 0.64 24.12 -3.38
CA GLN A 125 -0.71 24.57 -3.72
C GLN A 125 -1.81 23.90 -2.87
N GLY A 126 -1.44 22.90 -2.06
CA GLY A 126 -2.39 22.14 -1.24
C GLY A 126 -3.15 21.05 -1.97
N ASP A 127 -2.69 20.65 -3.16
CA ASP A 127 -3.34 19.61 -3.97
C ASP A 127 -3.31 18.22 -3.29
N PHE A 128 -2.34 18.00 -2.40
CA PHE A 128 -2.24 16.76 -1.62
C PHE A 128 -1.48 16.97 -0.33
N LYS A 129 -1.77 16.13 0.64
CA LYS A 129 -1.18 16.14 1.98
C LYS A 129 0.18 15.46 1.98
N VAL A 130 1.16 16.04 2.66
CA VAL A 130 2.49 15.47 2.91
C VAL A 130 2.86 15.59 4.38
N ASP A 131 2.66 16.75 4.99
CA ASP A 131 3.04 17.03 6.37
C ASP A 131 2.28 16.14 7.36
N GLU A 132 1.05 15.80 7.05
CA GLU A 132 0.19 14.95 7.86
C GLU A 132 0.70 13.50 7.99
N TYR A 133 1.64 13.08 7.13
CA TYR A 133 2.33 11.80 7.29
C TYR A 133 3.34 11.82 8.45
N VAL A 134 3.82 13.01 8.88
CA VAL A 134 4.75 13.14 10.00
C VAL A 134 3.96 13.12 11.30
N THR A 135 3.76 11.95 11.86
CA THR A 135 2.98 11.75 13.09
C THR A 135 3.83 11.85 14.36
N HIS A 136 5.16 11.68 14.24
CA HIS A 136 6.09 11.73 15.36
C HIS A 136 7.36 12.50 14.98
N ARG A 137 7.90 13.24 15.97
CA ARG A 137 9.20 13.89 15.90
C ARG A 137 9.99 13.55 17.13
N GLU A 138 11.23 13.08 16.97
CA GLU A 138 12.10 12.69 18.04
C GLU A 138 13.48 13.31 17.87
N PRO A 139 14.17 13.72 18.94
CA PRO A 139 15.56 14.12 18.85
C PRO A 139 16.46 12.91 18.56
N LEU A 140 17.66 13.17 18.04
CA LEU A 140 18.64 12.12 17.74
C LEU A 140 18.92 11.19 18.94
N SER A 141 18.91 11.74 20.16
CA SER A 141 19.11 10.96 21.40
C SER A 141 18.03 9.90 21.64
N ARG A 142 16.85 10.02 21.01
CA ARG A 142 15.72 9.10 21.12
C ARG A 142 15.44 8.33 19.80
N ILE A 143 16.44 8.22 18.94
CA ILE A 143 16.28 7.53 17.63
C ILE A 143 15.74 6.11 17.77
N ASN A 144 16.15 5.38 18.83
CA ASN A 144 15.67 4.02 19.07
C ASN A 144 14.16 3.97 19.36
N GLU A 145 13.62 4.95 20.09
CA GLU A 145 12.19 5.06 20.33
C GLU A 145 11.43 5.35 19.02
N GLY A 146 11.97 6.22 18.16
CA GLY A 146 11.42 6.47 16.84
C GLY A 146 11.37 5.22 15.95
N LEU A 147 12.40 4.36 16.02
CA LEU A 147 12.44 3.08 15.32
C LEU A 147 11.41 2.10 15.92
N GLU A 148 11.23 2.10 17.24
CA GLU A 148 10.26 1.26 17.93
C GLU A 148 8.81 1.63 17.57
N HIS A 149 8.47 2.93 17.52
CA HIS A 149 7.18 3.42 17.02
C HIS A 149 6.87 2.93 15.60
N MET A 150 7.88 2.91 14.73
CA MET A 150 7.72 2.37 13.37
C MET A 150 7.50 0.86 13.38
N HIS A 151 8.26 0.13 14.19
CA HIS A 151 8.17 -1.34 14.29
C HIS A 151 6.82 -1.79 14.84
N GLU A 152 6.31 -1.10 15.84
CA GLU A 152 4.99 -1.36 16.45
C GLU A 152 3.81 -0.82 15.63
N GLY A 153 4.07 -0.09 14.55
CA GLY A 153 3.04 0.49 13.69
C GLY A 153 2.26 1.63 14.35
N GLN A 154 2.84 2.28 15.35
CA GLN A 154 2.23 3.40 16.08
C GLN A 154 2.38 4.74 15.33
N CYS A 155 3.25 4.83 14.35
CA CYS A 155 3.43 6.03 13.52
C CYS A 155 3.26 5.73 12.03
N ILE A 156 2.95 6.75 11.25
CA ILE A 156 3.05 6.72 9.78
C ILE A 156 4.49 7.06 9.39
N ARG A 157 4.99 8.19 9.90
CA ARG A 157 6.36 8.67 9.69
C ARG A 157 6.88 9.28 10.98
N CYS A 158 8.06 8.84 11.41
CA CYS A 158 8.81 9.48 12.47
C CYS A 158 9.97 10.26 11.85
N VAL A 159 10.09 11.54 12.17
CA VAL A 159 11.20 12.41 11.77
C VAL A 159 12.15 12.56 12.96
N ILE A 160 13.44 12.36 12.70
CA ILE A 160 14.50 12.56 13.70
C ILE A 160 15.11 13.94 13.49
N ASP A 161 14.98 14.80 14.49
CA ASP A 161 15.59 16.12 14.50
C ASP A 161 17.07 15.99 14.91
N LEU A 162 17.97 16.51 14.09
CA LEU A 162 19.42 16.42 14.28
C LEU A 162 20.03 17.64 14.99
N ALA A 163 19.23 18.62 15.38
CA ALA A 163 19.66 19.84 16.07
C ALA A 163 19.57 19.68 17.57
#